data_03e225efbfebdc47067c145b18fd3f40
#
_entry.id   03e225efbfebdc47067c145b18fd3f40
#
_cell.length_a   1.000
_cell.length_b   1.000
_cell.length_c   1.000
_cell.angle_alpha   90.00
_cell.angle_beta   90.00
_cell.angle_gamma   90.00
#
_symmetry.space_group_name_H-M   'P 1'
#
loop_
_entity.id
_entity.type
_entity.pdbx_description
1 polymer ?
#
loop_
_entity_poly.entity_id
_entity_poly.type
_entity_poly.pdbx_seq_one_letter_code
_entity_poly.pdbx_strand_id
1 'polypeptide(L)'
;ANAVEESRFFANPYSEGLPTLIDVPFYSQLDILPNGCETVSAYMLLEHYGCAPSLPELVSSLDKADFSYLPDGTLAAPSPDEAYIGDPWTDEGYGCYPPVIVRLLSLYLPDPLQAVDMSGTSMEDLTTLYTDQGIPALVWTTMYMKETYPSSTWQLLDEHGECTGETFT
;
A
#
# COMPACT_ATOMS: atom_id res chain seq x y z
N ALA A 1 34.31 18.16 18.82
CA ALA A 1 34.74 17.08 17.92
C ALA A 1 33.62 16.06 17.84
N ASN A 2 32.82 16.14 16.78
CA ASN A 2 31.71 15.23 16.53
C ASN A 2 32.27 14.02 15.82
N ALA A 3 32.23 12.86 16.48
CA ALA A 3 32.39 11.59 15.81
C ALA A 3 31.08 11.24 15.09
N VAL A 4 31.06 11.40 13.78
CA VAL A 4 30.10 10.76 12.92
C VAL A 4 30.50 9.30 12.91
N GLU A 5 29.70 8.46 13.55
CA GLU A 5 29.91 7.01 13.56
C GLU A 5 29.59 6.50 12.16
N GLU A 6 30.62 6.21 11.38
CA GLU A 6 30.53 5.52 10.11
C GLU A 6 29.91 4.15 10.38
N SER A 7 28.63 3.96 9.98
CA SER A 7 28.04 2.63 9.89
C SER A 7 28.83 1.84 8.84
N ARG A 8 29.73 0.98 9.31
CA ARG A 8 30.45 0.05 8.45
C ARG A 8 29.45 -0.96 7.90
N PHE A 9 29.06 -0.75 6.66
CA PHE A 9 28.47 -1.81 5.86
C PHE A 9 29.49 -2.94 5.77
N PHE A 10 29.26 -4.03 6.47
CA PHE A 10 30.00 -5.27 6.23
C PHE A 10 29.58 -5.75 4.84
N ALA A 11 30.48 -5.61 3.88
CA ALA A 11 30.32 -6.25 2.59
C ALA A 11 30.14 -7.76 2.84
N ASN A 12 28.94 -8.26 2.56
CA ASN A 12 28.66 -9.68 2.66
C ASN A 12 29.43 -10.39 1.53
N PRO A 13 30.40 -11.26 1.84
CA PRO A 13 31.19 -11.96 0.81
C PRO A 13 30.35 -12.93 -0.05
N TYR A 14 29.05 -13.09 0.26
CA TYR A 14 28.10 -13.90 -0.51
C TYR A 14 27.20 -13.05 -1.43
N SER A 15 27.52 -11.77 -1.66
CA SER A 15 26.69 -10.84 -2.43
C SER A 15 26.86 -10.96 -3.96
N GLU A 16 27.66 -11.88 -4.48
CA GLU A 16 27.67 -12.15 -5.92
C GLU A 16 26.36 -12.81 -6.32
N GLY A 17 25.47 -12.02 -6.93
CA GLY A 17 24.18 -12.48 -7.44
C GLY A 17 22.96 -12.25 -6.52
N LEU A 18 23.11 -11.54 -5.39
CA LEU A 18 21.95 -11.07 -4.63
C LEU A 18 21.40 -9.78 -5.26
N PRO A 19 20.06 -9.62 -5.31
CA PRO A 19 19.45 -8.41 -5.81
C PRO A 19 19.92 -7.18 -5.01
N THR A 20 20.06 -6.05 -5.66
CA THR A 20 20.42 -4.78 -5.02
C THR A 20 19.37 -4.45 -3.96
N LEU A 21 19.81 -4.27 -2.70
CA LEU A 21 18.94 -3.81 -1.64
C LEU A 21 18.65 -2.32 -1.84
N ILE A 22 17.40 -1.96 -2.02
CA ILE A 22 16.97 -0.57 -2.06
C ILE A 22 16.78 -0.10 -0.62
N ASP A 23 17.46 0.98 -0.24
CA ASP A 23 17.35 1.56 1.10
C ASP A 23 16.05 2.37 1.21
N VAL A 24 14.97 1.70 1.60
CA VAL A 24 13.67 2.30 1.91
C VAL A 24 13.52 2.37 3.42
N PRO A 25 13.16 3.52 4.01
CA PRO A 25 12.91 3.62 5.45
C PRO A 25 11.86 2.63 5.92
N PHE A 26 12.05 2.04 7.10
CA PHE A 26 11.10 1.08 7.66
C PHE A 26 10.34 1.67 8.85
N TYR A 27 9.01 1.58 8.80
CA TYR A 27 8.11 1.94 9.89
C TYR A 27 7.17 0.78 10.19
N SER A 28 7.03 0.44 11.49
CA SER A 28 5.99 -0.49 11.93
C SER A 28 4.64 0.21 11.97
N GLN A 29 3.62 -0.38 11.37
CA GLN A 29 2.26 0.14 11.49
C GLN A 29 1.62 -0.12 12.85
N LEU A 30 2.06 -1.18 13.57
CA LEU A 30 1.36 -1.75 14.73
C LEU A 30 1.09 -0.74 15.86
N ASP A 31 1.97 0.23 16.03
CA ASP A 31 1.84 1.25 17.08
C ASP A 31 1.34 2.61 16.52
N ILE A 32 1.02 2.68 15.23
CA ILE A 32 0.71 3.94 14.54
C ILE A 32 -0.66 3.87 13.88
N LEU A 33 -0.84 2.93 12.95
CA LEU A 33 -2.07 2.73 12.16
C LEU A 33 -2.44 1.25 12.19
N PRO A 34 -3.32 0.80 13.09
CA PRO A 34 -3.63 -0.62 13.25
C PRO A 34 -4.04 -1.32 11.96
N ASN A 35 -4.78 -0.62 11.10
CA ASN A 35 -5.26 -1.12 9.81
C ASN A 35 -4.66 -0.32 8.64
N GLY A 36 -3.38 0.05 8.72
CA GLY A 36 -2.76 0.99 7.78
C GLY A 36 -1.59 0.43 6.99
N CYS A 37 -1.52 -0.87 6.69
CA CYS A 37 -0.38 -1.48 6.00
C CYS A 37 -0.10 -0.81 4.65
N GLU A 38 -1.10 -0.56 3.85
CA GLU A 38 -0.98 0.09 2.55
C GLU A 38 -0.52 1.55 2.69
N THR A 39 -1.11 2.28 3.66
CA THR A 39 -0.81 3.68 3.89
C THR A 39 0.59 3.88 4.47
N VAL A 40 1.02 3.04 5.43
CA VAL A 40 2.37 3.11 6.00
C VAL A 40 3.41 2.69 4.95
N SER A 41 3.11 1.70 4.11
CA SER A 41 4.00 1.32 3.02
C SER A 41 4.12 2.43 1.96
N ALA A 42 3.02 3.11 1.64
CA ALA A 42 3.04 4.29 0.77
C ALA A 42 3.86 5.44 1.40
N TYR A 43 3.72 5.67 2.71
CA TYR A 43 4.52 6.65 3.44
C TYR A 43 6.02 6.34 3.34
N MET A 44 6.44 5.09 3.58
CA MET A 44 7.84 4.66 3.46
C MET A 44 8.38 4.93 2.05
N LEU A 45 7.59 4.70 1.01
CA LEU A 45 7.96 4.95 -0.37
C LEU A 45 8.13 6.46 -0.64
N LEU A 46 7.21 7.30 -0.17
CA LEU A 46 7.32 8.76 -0.30
C LEU A 46 8.51 9.32 0.49
N GLU A 47 8.82 8.78 1.66
CA GLU A 47 10.02 9.12 2.43
C GLU A 47 11.31 8.78 1.69
N HIS A 48 11.36 7.62 1.03
CA HIS A 48 12.50 7.23 0.19
C HIS A 48 12.78 8.28 -0.90
N TYR A 49 11.75 8.88 -1.48
CA TYR A 49 11.89 9.94 -2.47
C TYR A 49 11.97 11.35 -1.86
N GLY A 50 11.93 11.48 -0.53
CA GLY A 50 12.03 12.77 0.17
C GLY A 50 10.84 13.70 -0.04
N CYS A 51 9.66 13.17 -0.36
CA CYS A 51 8.45 13.93 -0.64
C CYS A 51 7.25 13.53 0.23
N ALA A 52 7.48 12.79 1.33
CA ALA A 52 6.41 12.39 2.23
C ALA A 52 5.82 13.62 2.97
N PRO A 53 4.47 13.76 3.01
CA PRO A 53 3.81 14.68 3.93
C PRO A 53 3.87 14.13 5.37
N SER A 54 3.24 14.78 6.32
CA SER A 54 3.00 14.14 7.62
C SER A 54 2.05 12.94 7.46
N LEU A 55 2.23 11.90 8.28
CA LEU A 55 1.38 10.70 8.19
C LEU A 55 -0.13 11.00 8.35
N PRO A 56 -0.57 11.90 9.28
CA PRO A 56 -1.97 12.30 9.34
C PRO A 56 -2.48 12.99 8.06
N GLU A 57 -1.64 13.77 7.40
CA GLU A 57 -1.97 14.40 6.13
C GLU A 57 -2.13 13.36 5.03
N LEU A 58 -1.22 12.39 4.94
CA LEU A 58 -1.32 11.29 3.99
C LEU A 58 -2.63 10.51 4.17
N VAL A 59 -2.99 10.16 5.42
CA VAL A 59 -4.25 9.47 5.73
C VAL A 59 -5.48 10.33 5.38
N SER A 60 -5.38 11.66 5.54
CA SER A 60 -6.46 12.59 5.17
C SER A 60 -6.69 12.66 3.66
N SER A 61 -5.62 12.42 2.88
CA SER A 61 -5.67 12.46 1.41
C SER A 61 -6.06 11.12 0.78
N LEU A 62 -6.22 10.09 1.60
CA LEU A 62 -6.65 8.78 1.15
C LEU A 62 -8.14 8.79 0.80
N ASP A 63 -8.50 8.34 -0.39
CA ASP A 63 -9.89 8.10 -0.76
C ASP A 63 -10.46 7.00 0.12
N LYS A 64 -11.38 7.33 1.03
CA LYS A 64 -11.95 6.41 2.01
C LYS A 64 -13.45 6.26 1.86
N ALA A 65 -13.95 5.07 2.15
CA ALA A 65 -15.37 4.78 2.28
C ALA A 65 -15.62 3.83 3.44
N ASP A 66 -16.76 3.96 4.08
CA ASP A 66 -17.18 3.07 5.17
C ASP A 66 -18.07 1.95 4.64
N PHE A 67 -18.12 0.86 5.40
CA PHE A 67 -19.18 -0.12 5.23
C PHE A 67 -20.55 0.48 5.58
N SER A 68 -21.55 0.09 4.83
CA SER A 68 -22.95 0.42 5.08
C SER A 68 -23.81 -0.85 5.08
N TYR A 69 -25.07 -0.73 5.49
CA TYR A 69 -26.02 -1.83 5.45
C TYR A 69 -27.21 -1.46 4.57
N LEU A 70 -27.55 -2.35 3.67
CA LEU A 70 -28.76 -2.25 2.88
C LEU A 70 -30.01 -2.47 3.76
N PRO A 71 -31.21 -2.11 3.28
CA PRO A 71 -32.45 -2.28 4.05
C PRO A 71 -32.75 -3.71 4.51
N ASP A 72 -32.21 -4.71 3.83
CA ASP A 72 -32.33 -6.13 4.18
C ASP A 72 -31.25 -6.61 5.15
N GLY A 73 -30.34 -5.73 5.58
CA GLY A 73 -29.24 -6.04 6.49
C GLY A 73 -27.98 -6.55 5.79
N THR A 74 -27.95 -6.58 4.46
CA THR A 74 -26.76 -6.99 3.70
C THR A 74 -25.67 -5.93 3.80
N LEU A 75 -24.42 -6.36 4.04
CA LEU A 75 -23.26 -5.47 4.07
C LEU A 75 -22.96 -4.95 2.66
N ALA A 76 -22.63 -3.67 2.54
CA ALA A 76 -22.34 -3.02 1.27
C ALA A 76 -21.22 -1.99 1.41
N ALA A 77 -20.38 -1.87 0.41
CA ALA A 77 -19.31 -0.88 0.28
C ALA A 77 -18.89 -0.73 -1.19
N PRO A 78 -18.16 0.31 -1.57
CA PRO A 78 -17.48 0.38 -2.86
C PRO A 78 -16.43 -0.73 -3.04
N SER A 79 -15.88 -0.82 -4.24
CA SER A 79 -14.73 -1.69 -4.51
C SER A 79 -13.49 -1.20 -3.77
N PRO A 80 -12.63 -2.11 -3.23
CA PRO A 80 -11.32 -1.72 -2.69
C PRO A 80 -10.35 -1.16 -3.76
N ASP A 81 -10.68 -1.26 -5.04
CA ASP A 81 -9.98 -0.57 -6.13
C ASP A 81 -10.39 0.91 -6.24
N GLU A 82 -11.54 1.27 -5.71
CA GLU A 82 -12.08 2.62 -5.77
C GLU A 82 -11.80 3.44 -4.51
N ALA A 83 -11.84 2.80 -3.34
CA ALA A 83 -11.61 3.46 -2.07
C ALA A 83 -10.95 2.52 -1.05
N TYR A 84 -10.31 3.11 -0.05
CA TYR A 84 -9.92 2.41 1.17
C TYR A 84 -11.18 2.17 2.01
N ILE A 85 -11.52 0.91 2.24
CA ILE A 85 -12.74 0.55 2.98
C ILE A 85 -12.44 0.52 4.48
N GLY A 86 -12.97 1.50 5.21
CA GLY A 86 -12.75 1.73 6.64
C GLY A 86 -11.82 2.89 6.94
N ASP A 87 -11.21 2.88 8.14
CA ASP A 87 -10.28 3.92 8.57
C ASP A 87 -8.96 3.29 9.06
N PRO A 88 -7.80 3.68 8.49
CA PRO A 88 -6.49 3.20 8.93
C PRO A 88 -6.19 3.40 10.41
N TRP A 89 -6.83 4.39 11.07
CA TRP A 89 -6.66 4.69 12.49
C TRP A 89 -7.36 3.71 13.43
N THR A 90 -8.21 2.84 12.91
CA THR A 90 -9.00 1.88 13.70
C THR A 90 -8.64 0.44 13.35
N ASP A 91 -9.07 -0.51 14.19
CA ASP A 91 -8.96 -1.95 13.90
C ASP A 91 -10.07 -2.44 12.94
N GLU A 92 -10.98 -1.55 12.55
CA GLU A 92 -12.13 -1.86 11.71
C GLU A 92 -11.86 -1.41 10.27
N GLY A 93 -12.18 -2.26 9.30
CA GLY A 93 -12.04 -1.99 7.89
C GLY A 93 -11.45 -3.16 7.12
N TYR A 94 -11.35 -2.98 5.82
CA TYR A 94 -10.81 -3.97 4.90
C TYR A 94 -9.45 -3.53 4.34
N GLY A 95 -9.26 -2.24 4.08
CA GLY A 95 -8.11 -1.71 3.36
C GLY A 95 -8.42 -1.39 1.89
N CYS A 96 -7.40 -1.37 1.04
CA CYS A 96 -7.56 -1.05 -0.38
C CYS A 96 -6.60 -1.84 -1.27
N TYR A 97 -6.83 -1.72 -2.58
CA TYR A 97 -6.00 -2.31 -3.61
C TYR A 97 -5.13 -1.26 -4.35
N PRO A 98 -4.21 -1.69 -5.23
CA PRO A 98 -3.21 -0.83 -5.86
C PRO A 98 -3.74 0.47 -6.46
N PRO A 99 -4.89 0.53 -7.17
CA PRO A 99 -5.35 1.77 -7.78
C PRO A 99 -5.56 2.92 -6.81
N VAL A 100 -5.99 2.64 -5.57
CA VAL A 100 -6.18 3.66 -4.52
C VAL A 100 -4.83 4.24 -4.10
N ILE A 101 -3.84 3.40 -3.89
CA ILE A 101 -2.49 3.83 -3.48
C ILE A 101 -1.76 4.55 -4.63
N VAL A 102 -1.98 4.14 -5.87
CA VAL A 102 -1.44 4.88 -7.04
C VAL A 102 -1.99 6.30 -7.07
N ARG A 103 -3.30 6.50 -6.85
CA ARG A 103 -3.88 7.84 -6.74
C ARG A 103 -3.27 8.64 -5.59
N LEU A 104 -3.17 8.04 -4.41
CA LEU A 104 -2.57 8.67 -3.22
C LEU A 104 -1.13 9.11 -3.48
N LEU A 105 -0.28 8.22 -3.99
CA LEU A 105 1.12 8.52 -4.30
C LEU A 105 1.25 9.63 -5.34
N SER A 106 0.38 9.66 -6.34
CA SER A 106 0.39 10.66 -7.41
C SER A 106 0.11 12.08 -6.92
N LEU A 107 -0.46 12.25 -5.72
CA LEU A 107 -0.65 13.57 -5.11
C LEU A 107 0.66 14.19 -4.60
N TYR A 108 1.66 13.36 -4.28
CA TYR A 108 2.88 13.78 -3.58
C TYR A 108 4.16 13.57 -4.38
N LEU A 109 4.18 12.64 -5.32
CA LEU A 109 5.36 12.40 -6.15
C LEU A 109 5.60 13.59 -7.09
N PRO A 110 6.81 14.19 -7.07
CA PRO A 110 7.16 15.28 -7.97
C PRO A 110 7.53 14.75 -9.35
N ASP A 111 7.31 15.56 -10.40
CA ASP A 111 7.81 15.26 -11.74
C ASP A 111 9.34 15.02 -11.73
N PRO A 112 9.86 14.05 -12.49
CA PRO A 112 9.16 13.15 -13.42
C PRO A 112 8.72 11.80 -12.81
N LEU A 113 8.70 11.67 -11.48
CA LEU A 113 8.30 10.43 -10.81
C LEU A 113 6.80 10.16 -11.00
N GLN A 114 6.46 8.90 -11.20
CA GLN A 114 5.08 8.46 -11.39
C GLN A 114 4.84 7.16 -10.63
N ALA A 115 3.69 7.06 -9.97
CA ALA A 115 3.19 5.79 -9.47
C ALA A 115 2.46 5.06 -10.59
N VAL A 116 2.76 3.77 -10.76
CA VAL A 116 2.17 2.94 -11.81
C VAL A 116 1.66 1.64 -11.19
N ASP A 117 0.42 1.27 -11.53
CA ASP A 117 -0.11 -0.03 -11.19
C ASP A 117 0.54 -1.12 -12.06
N MET A 118 1.28 -2.00 -11.42
CA MET A 118 1.99 -3.12 -12.05
C MET A 118 1.34 -4.47 -11.72
N SER A 119 0.07 -4.47 -11.32
CA SER A 119 -0.70 -5.70 -11.02
C SER A 119 -0.64 -6.68 -12.19
N GLY A 120 -0.40 -7.95 -11.88
CA GLY A 120 -0.23 -9.00 -12.89
C GLY A 120 1.17 -9.12 -13.49
N THR A 121 2.09 -8.21 -13.15
CA THR A 121 3.51 -8.34 -13.56
C THR A 121 4.17 -9.48 -12.78
N SER A 122 5.01 -10.28 -13.45
CA SER A 122 5.76 -11.33 -12.79
C SER A 122 6.79 -10.77 -11.81
N MET A 123 7.13 -11.54 -10.77
CA MET A 123 8.20 -11.15 -9.83
C MET A 123 9.56 -11.02 -10.53
N GLU A 124 9.81 -11.81 -11.57
CA GLU A 124 11.04 -11.73 -12.37
C GLU A 124 11.12 -10.40 -13.10
N ASP A 125 10.02 -9.99 -13.76
CA ASP A 125 9.97 -8.70 -14.46
C ASP A 125 10.04 -7.52 -13.50
N LEU A 126 9.33 -7.56 -12.35
CA LEU A 126 9.43 -6.55 -11.32
C LEU A 126 10.87 -6.40 -10.82
N THR A 127 11.55 -7.51 -10.57
CA THR A 127 12.94 -7.48 -10.12
C THR A 127 13.84 -6.88 -11.19
N THR A 128 13.80 -7.42 -12.41
CA THR A 128 14.74 -7.07 -13.49
C THR A 128 14.53 -5.65 -14.01
N LEU A 129 13.28 -5.23 -14.17
CA LEU A 129 12.96 -3.94 -14.81
C LEU A 129 12.96 -2.77 -13.82
N TYR A 130 12.73 -3.04 -12.52
CA TYR A 130 12.53 -1.99 -11.52
C TYR A 130 13.49 -2.10 -10.34
N THR A 131 13.43 -3.17 -9.54
CA THR A 131 14.19 -3.25 -8.29
C THR A 131 15.69 -3.33 -8.51
N ASP A 132 16.17 -4.04 -9.52
CA ASP A 132 17.60 -4.08 -9.89
C ASP A 132 18.11 -2.74 -10.39
N GLN A 133 17.20 -1.83 -10.74
CA GLN A 133 17.52 -0.45 -11.14
C GLN A 133 17.32 0.56 -10.01
N GLY A 134 17.07 0.10 -8.79
CA GLY A 134 16.89 0.94 -7.63
C GLY A 134 15.50 1.59 -7.54
N ILE A 135 14.51 1.06 -8.25
CA ILE A 135 13.13 1.54 -8.19
C ILE A 135 12.33 0.66 -7.23
N PRO A 136 11.86 1.19 -6.08
CA PRO A 136 11.12 0.42 -5.11
C PRO A 136 9.71 0.09 -5.61
N ALA A 137 9.21 -1.09 -5.23
CA ALA A 137 7.86 -1.54 -5.51
C ALA A 137 7.09 -1.81 -4.20
N LEU A 138 5.84 -1.36 -4.13
CA LEU A 138 4.90 -1.74 -3.10
C LEU A 138 4.13 -2.97 -3.57
N VAL A 139 4.08 -4.01 -2.75
CA VAL A 139 3.46 -5.29 -3.13
C VAL A 139 2.40 -5.72 -2.12
N TRP A 140 1.30 -6.28 -2.63
CA TRP A 140 0.28 -6.93 -1.81
C TRP A 140 0.60 -8.41 -1.68
N THR A 141 0.63 -8.89 -0.47
CA THR A 141 0.87 -10.31 -0.17
C THR A 141 -0.19 -10.84 0.79
N THR A 142 -0.41 -12.14 0.73
CA THR A 142 -1.24 -12.80 1.74
C THR A 142 -0.49 -12.98 3.06
N MET A 143 -1.22 -13.05 4.16
CA MET A 143 -0.64 -13.31 5.48
C MET A 143 0.18 -14.61 5.46
N TYR A 144 1.46 -14.50 5.81
CA TYR A 144 2.42 -15.61 5.78
C TYR A 144 2.60 -16.28 4.42
N MET A 145 2.31 -15.60 3.31
CA MET A 145 2.39 -16.14 1.95
C MET A 145 1.53 -17.42 1.76
N LYS A 146 0.44 -17.53 2.50
CA LYS A 146 -0.50 -18.65 2.41
C LYS A 146 -1.50 -18.44 1.29
N GLU A 147 -2.17 -19.52 0.89
CA GLU A 147 -3.30 -19.44 -0.04
C GLU A 147 -4.39 -18.50 0.47
N THR A 148 -4.99 -17.75 -0.43
CA THR A 148 -6.12 -16.86 -0.13
C THR A 148 -7.37 -17.68 0.21
N TYR A 149 -8.19 -17.12 1.07
CA TYR A 149 -9.53 -17.63 1.35
C TYR A 149 -10.50 -16.44 1.46
N PRO A 150 -11.78 -16.62 1.12
CA PRO A 150 -12.78 -15.58 1.31
C PRO A 150 -12.89 -15.20 2.79
N SER A 151 -12.56 -13.96 3.14
CA SER A 151 -12.62 -13.47 4.52
C SER A 151 -13.77 -12.52 4.75
N SER A 152 -14.16 -11.77 3.73
CA SER A 152 -15.22 -10.78 3.79
C SER A 152 -15.98 -10.76 2.48
N THR A 153 -17.29 -10.54 2.56
CA THR A 153 -18.16 -10.49 1.39
C THR A 153 -19.16 -9.37 1.58
N TRP A 154 -19.34 -8.53 0.57
CA TRP A 154 -20.34 -7.46 0.57
C TRP A 154 -20.83 -7.13 -0.84
N GLN A 155 -22.00 -6.46 -0.93
CA GLN A 155 -22.52 -5.94 -2.19
C GLN A 155 -21.72 -4.70 -2.61
N LEU A 156 -21.33 -4.65 -3.88
CA LEU A 156 -20.63 -3.49 -4.43
C LEU A 156 -21.61 -2.33 -4.65
N LEU A 157 -21.17 -1.15 -4.23
CA LEU A 157 -21.84 0.12 -4.48
C LEU A 157 -21.10 0.87 -5.59
N ASP A 158 -21.85 1.58 -6.42
CA ASP A 158 -21.30 2.52 -7.40
C ASP A 158 -20.96 3.89 -6.78
N GLU A 159 -20.49 4.84 -7.59
CA GLU A 159 -20.14 6.20 -7.19
C GLU A 159 -21.33 7.02 -6.63
N HIS A 160 -22.56 6.56 -6.83
CA HIS A 160 -23.79 7.17 -6.31
C HIS A 160 -24.30 6.47 -5.05
N GLY A 161 -23.64 5.41 -4.60
CA GLY A 161 -24.04 4.58 -3.45
C GLY A 161 -25.17 3.60 -3.77
N GLU A 162 -25.44 3.34 -5.04
CA GLU A 162 -26.44 2.37 -5.49
C GLU A 162 -25.79 0.99 -5.70
N CYS A 163 -26.54 -0.09 -5.38
CA CYS A 163 -26.06 -1.44 -5.59
C CYS A 163 -25.85 -1.74 -7.07
N THR A 164 -24.65 -2.20 -7.43
CA THR A 164 -24.32 -2.64 -8.79
C THR A 164 -24.93 -3.99 -9.15
N GLY A 165 -25.34 -4.78 -8.16
CA GLY A 165 -25.72 -6.18 -8.31
C GLY A 165 -24.55 -7.15 -8.29
N GLU A 166 -23.33 -6.66 -8.14
CA GLU A 166 -22.12 -7.47 -8.00
C GLU A 166 -21.72 -7.62 -6.53
N THR A 167 -21.00 -8.68 -6.23
CA THR A 167 -20.55 -9.01 -4.88
C THR A 167 -19.04 -9.08 -4.87
N PHE A 168 -18.42 -8.39 -3.92
CA PHE A 168 -17.01 -8.58 -3.58
C PHE A 168 -16.85 -9.81 -2.66
N THR A 169 -15.82 -10.61 -2.91
CA THR A 169 -15.46 -11.77 -2.07
C THR A 169 -13.96 -11.94 -1.99
#